data_f040cd4d0a2477a1dd991d9a8fdf5bf3
#
_entry.id   f040cd4d0a2477a1dd991d9a8fdf5bf3
#
_cell.length_a   1.000
_cell.length_b   1.000
_cell.length_c   1.000
_cell.angle_alpha   90.00
_cell.angle_beta   90.00
_cell.angle_gamma   90.00
#
_symmetry.space_group_name_H-M   'P 1'
#
loop_
_entity.id
_entity.type
_entity.pdbx_description
1 polymer ?
#
loop_
_entity_poly.entity_id
_entity_poly.type
_entity_poly.pdbx_seq_one_letter_code
_entity_poly.pdbx_strand_id
1 'polypeptide(L)'
;TYGSTTEGYCYRDFDEKKLRVFCLSTSEIGMSWDNVSLTQRLWFARALKAVGAKTGWGIVILSHYPLDFTENLDKNSSAKTLGNILKQYVDGGSVTLSGMTVSFKDSNSAKIYAAFHGHTHNFAVAKLSDVQDSGNTEFDVLRIATPNMCYFYNNELGANEGADSNGIEYGETTTYAKTHDTADDTSFVVNVINPSEGKIHSFCYGAGYDREITIPSSGE
;
A
#
# COMPACT_ATOMS: atom_id res chain seq x y z
N THR A 1 13.93 9.92 -13.05
CA THR A 1 13.77 8.82 -14.01
C THR A 1 12.35 8.26 -13.89
N TYR A 2 11.73 8.04 -15.01
CA TYR A 2 10.37 7.46 -15.08
C TYR A 2 10.49 6.04 -15.62
N GLY A 3 9.99 5.07 -14.86
CA GLY A 3 9.68 3.75 -15.40
C GLY A 3 8.16 3.72 -15.67
N SER A 4 7.76 4.17 -16.85
CA SER A 4 6.35 4.19 -17.25
C SER A 4 6.06 3.05 -18.20
N THR A 5 4.93 2.41 -18.03
CA THR A 5 4.36 1.49 -19.01
C THR A 5 3.06 2.06 -19.54
N THR A 6 2.64 1.63 -20.71
CA THR A 6 1.34 1.98 -21.29
C THR A 6 0.18 1.27 -20.59
N GLU A 7 0.47 0.41 -19.61
CA GLU A 7 -0.48 -0.50 -18.97
C GLU A 7 -1.01 0.01 -17.61
N GLY A 8 -0.77 1.31 -17.29
CA GLY A 8 -1.36 1.96 -16.12
C GLY A 8 -0.59 1.78 -14.81
N TYR A 9 0.61 1.19 -14.83
CA TYR A 9 1.49 1.14 -13.67
C TYR A 9 2.85 1.79 -13.98
N CYS A 10 3.47 2.40 -12.99
CA CYS A 10 4.72 3.13 -13.16
C CYS A 10 5.49 3.27 -11.84
N TYR A 11 6.69 3.80 -11.92
CA TYR A 11 7.37 4.40 -10.78
C TYR A 11 8.01 5.74 -11.16
N ARG A 12 8.25 6.55 -10.14
CA ARG A 12 9.03 7.78 -10.26
C ARG A 12 10.12 7.81 -9.21
N ASP A 13 11.34 8.14 -9.64
CA ASP A 13 12.47 8.43 -8.76
C ASP A 13 12.55 9.93 -8.48
N PHE A 14 12.71 10.25 -7.20
CA PHE A 14 13.01 11.57 -6.67
C PHE A 14 14.45 11.51 -6.12
N ASP A 15 15.43 11.68 -7.00
CA ASP A 15 16.84 11.41 -6.69
C ASP A 15 17.36 12.27 -5.53
N GLU A 16 16.99 13.57 -5.47
CA GLU A 16 17.38 14.47 -4.38
C GLU A 16 16.84 14.03 -3.01
N LYS A 17 15.70 13.32 -3.01
CA LYS A 17 15.06 12.77 -1.81
C LYS A 17 15.41 11.31 -1.57
N LYS A 18 16.17 10.68 -2.47
CA LYS A 18 16.47 9.25 -2.47
C LYS A 18 15.18 8.42 -2.28
N LEU A 19 14.13 8.74 -3.03
CA LEU A 19 12.82 8.16 -2.89
C LEU A 19 12.33 7.61 -4.22
N ARG A 20 11.80 6.39 -4.23
CA ARG A 20 11.00 5.83 -5.31
C ARG A 20 9.55 5.70 -4.89
N VAL A 21 8.66 6.25 -5.70
CA VAL A 21 7.21 6.06 -5.56
C VAL A 21 6.74 5.14 -6.67
N PHE A 22 6.15 4.02 -6.29
CA PHE A 22 5.46 3.10 -7.20
C PHE A 22 3.98 3.44 -7.26
N CYS A 23 3.41 3.39 -8.45
CA CYS A 23 1.96 3.36 -8.67
C CYS A 23 1.64 2.01 -9.32
N LEU A 24 0.88 1.16 -8.62
CA LEU A 24 0.53 -0.18 -9.08
C LEU A 24 -0.92 -0.20 -9.54
N SER A 25 -1.17 -0.82 -10.69
CA SER A 25 -2.53 -1.09 -11.15
C SER A 25 -3.00 -2.42 -10.57
N THR A 26 -3.82 -2.36 -9.54
CA THR A 26 -4.42 -3.55 -8.91
C THR A 26 -5.77 -3.92 -9.53
N SER A 27 -6.15 -3.24 -10.61
CA SER A 27 -7.34 -3.52 -11.42
C SER A 27 -6.98 -3.23 -12.88
N GLU A 28 -6.24 -4.13 -13.52
CA GLU A 28 -5.83 -3.97 -14.92
C GLU A 28 -7.01 -4.15 -15.87
N ILE A 29 -7.03 -3.35 -16.94
CA ILE A 29 -8.10 -3.39 -17.95
C ILE A 29 -8.19 -4.78 -18.58
N GLY A 30 -9.40 -5.34 -18.58
CA GLY A 30 -9.68 -6.66 -19.15
C GLY A 30 -9.38 -7.83 -18.20
N MET A 31 -8.97 -7.57 -16.99
CA MET A 31 -8.80 -8.56 -15.93
C MET A 31 -9.91 -8.46 -14.88
N SER A 32 -10.12 -9.49 -14.09
CA SER A 32 -11.04 -9.42 -12.94
C SER A 32 -10.48 -8.49 -11.84
N TRP A 33 -11.33 -8.01 -10.98
CA TRP A 33 -11.15 -6.89 -10.04
C TRP A 33 -9.88 -6.89 -9.19
N ASP A 34 -9.28 -8.04 -8.97
CA ASP A 34 -8.08 -8.22 -8.15
C ASP A 34 -6.91 -8.86 -8.91
N ASN A 35 -6.99 -8.86 -10.24
CA ASN A 35 -5.97 -9.49 -11.07
C ASN A 35 -4.92 -8.50 -11.55
N VAL A 36 -3.68 -8.92 -11.40
CA VAL A 36 -2.48 -8.22 -11.83
C VAL A 36 -1.71 -9.09 -12.80
N SER A 37 -1.39 -8.57 -13.96
CA SER A 37 -0.70 -9.32 -15.01
C SER A 37 0.66 -9.85 -14.56
N LEU A 38 1.10 -10.95 -15.16
CA LEU A 38 2.45 -11.47 -14.98
C LEU A 38 3.50 -10.41 -15.34
N THR A 39 3.21 -9.59 -16.36
CA THR A 39 4.10 -8.51 -16.80
C THR A 39 4.31 -7.48 -15.71
N GLN A 40 3.24 -6.99 -15.07
CA GLN A 40 3.36 -6.05 -13.95
C GLN A 40 4.08 -6.67 -12.76
N ARG A 41 3.75 -7.92 -12.39
CA ARG A 41 4.40 -8.62 -11.27
C ARG A 41 5.92 -8.75 -11.46
N LEU A 42 6.35 -9.16 -12.66
CA LEU A 42 7.78 -9.26 -13.00
C LEU A 42 8.46 -7.90 -13.05
N TRP A 43 7.79 -6.91 -13.65
CA TRP A 43 8.29 -5.55 -13.68
C TRP A 43 8.47 -5.00 -12.27
N PHE A 44 7.46 -5.17 -11.40
CA PHE A 44 7.50 -4.71 -10.01
C PHE A 44 8.66 -5.35 -9.25
N ALA A 45 8.79 -6.68 -9.30
CA ALA A 45 9.89 -7.39 -8.65
C ALA A 45 11.27 -6.90 -9.12
N ARG A 46 11.46 -6.69 -10.43
CA ARG A 46 12.72 -6.18 -10.98
C ARG A 46 12.98 -4.72 -10.61
N ALA A 47 11.96 -3.88 -10.66
CA ALA A 47 12.07 -2.46 -10.29
C ALA A 47 12.32 -2.30 -8.78
N LEU A 48 11.73 -3.16 -7.96
CA LEU A 48 11.95 -3.22 -6.52
C LEU A 48 13.38 -3.66 -6.20
N LYS A 49 13.89 -4.71 -6.86
CA LYS A 49 15.29 -5.11 -6.76
C LYS A 49 16.25 -3.99 -7.14
N ALA A 50 15.96 -3.26 -8.21
CA ALA A 50 16.82 -2.19 -8.70
C ALA A 50 16.92 -1.01 -7.71
N VAL A 51 15.83 -0.64 -7.03
CA VAL A 51 15.89 0.38 -5.98
C VAL A 51 16.45 -0.18 -4.69
N GLY A 52 16.17 -1.43 -4.39
CA GLY A 52 16.67 -2.13 -3.21
C GLY A 52 18.19 -2.21 -3.12
N ALA A 53 18.87 -2.18 -4.24
CA ALA A 53 20.33 -2.09 -4.30
C ALA A 53 20.88 -0.68 -3.95
N LYS A 54 20.02 0.32 -3.79
CA LYS A 54 20.41 1.72 -3.52
C LYS A 54 20.32 2.00 -2.02
N THR A 55 21.44 1.99 -1.33
CA THR A 55 21.51 2.29 0.11
C THR A 55 21.01 3.70 0.44
N GLY A 56 20.18 3.80 1.49
CA GLY A 56 19.61 5.05 1.98
C GLY A 56 18.44 5.57 1.14
N TRP A 57 17.91 4.75 0.22
CA TRP A 57 16.67 5.06 -0.49
C TRP A 57 15.46 4.62 0.29
N GLY A 58 14.36 5.36 0.08
CA GLY A 58 13.02 5.01 0.54
C GLY A 58 12.13 4.57 -0.59
N ILE A 59 11.11 3.81 -0.25
CA ILE A 59 10.09 3.29 -1.16
C ILE A 59 8.72 3.66 -0.60
N VAL A 60 7.86 4.19 -1.46
CA VAL A 60 6.42 4.37 -1.23
C VAL A 60 5.67 3.65 -2.33
N ILE A 61 4.58 3.00 -1.97
CA ILE A 61 3.74 2.25 -2.90
C ILE A 61 2.33 2.81 -2.85
N LEU A 62 1.74 3.03 -4.00
CA LEU A 62 0.36 3.48 -4.18
C LEU A 62 -0.40 2.42 -4.97
N SER A 63 -1.57 2.03 -4.51
CA SER A 63 -2.46 1.09 -5.19
C SER A 63 -3.92 1.40 -4.89
N HIS A 64 -4.86 0.87 -5.69
CA HIS A 64 -6.28 0.97 -5.35
C HIS A 64 -6.67 -0.08 -4.31
N TYR A 65 -6.39 -1.35 -4.57
CA TYR A 65 -6.59 -2.42 -3.58
C TYR A 65 -5.37 -2.55 -2.65
N PRO A 66 -5.56 -2.90 -1.38
CA PRO A 66 -4.45 -3.30 -0.52
C PRO A 66 -3.73 -4.52 -1.11
N LEU A 67 -2.42 -4.59 -0.91
CA LEU A 67 -1.58 -5.62 -1.55
C LEU A 67 -1.73 -7.00 -0.90
N ASP A 68 -2.41 -7.06 0.23
CA ASP A 68 -2.82 -8.29 0.93
C ASP A 68 -4.32 -8.58 0.83
N PHE A 69 -5.03 -7.90 -0.08
CA PHE A 69 -6.47 -7.99 -0.23
C PHE A 69 -6.94 -9.36 -0.74
N THR A 70 -7.99 -9.88 -0.10
CA THR A 70 -8.58 -11.18 -0.39
C THR A 70 -10.09 -11.12 -0.32
N GLU A 71 -10.72 -10.44 -1.25
CA GLU A 71 -12.19 -10.26 -1.24
C GLU A 71 -12.95 -11.59 -1.35
N ASN A 72 -12.40 -12.56 -2.01
CA ASN A 72 -13.04 -13.84 -2.29
C ASN A 72 -12.21 -15.02 -1.82
N LEU A 73 -11.65 -15.08 -0.67
CA LEU A 73 -10.96 -16.29 -0.14
C LEU A 73 -10.23 -17.13 -1.21
N ASP A 74 -10.25 -16.68 -2.46
CA ASP A 74 -9.60 -17.34 -3.58
C ASP A 74 -8.10 -17.13 -3.45
N LYS A 75 -7.44 -18.19 -3.03
CA LYS A 75 -5.99 -18.23 -2.82
C LYS A 75 -5.17 -17.90 -4.09
N ASN A 76 -5.84 -17.64 -5.21
CA ASN A 76 -5.24 -17.40 -6.51
C ASN A 76 -5.27 -15.91 -6.94
N SER A 77 -5.76 -14.99 -6.10
CA SER A 77 -5.70 -13.57 -6.40
C SER A 77 -4.26 -13.13 -6.71
N SER A 78 -4.06 -12.53 -7.86
CA SER A 78 -2.74 -12.08 -8.27
C SER A 78 -2.27 -10.80 -7.56
N ALA A 79 -3.20 -10.05 -6.94
CA ALA A 79 -2.86 -8.94 -6.06
C ALA A 79 -2.06 -9.42 -4.84
N LYS A 80 -2.40 -10.58 -4.28
CA LYS A 80 -1.61 -11.26 -3.23
C LYS A 80 -0.17 -11.49 -3.63
N THR A 81 0.08 -11.72 -4.91
CA THR A 81 1.45 -11.92 -5.41
C THR A 81 2.28 -10.65 -5.26
N LEU A 82 1.68 -9.46 -5.32
CA LEU A 82 2.38 -8.20 -5.05
C LEU A 82 2.81 -8.12 -3.58
N GLY A 83 1.93 -8.48 -2.65
CA GLY A 83 2.26 -8.58 -1.22
C GLY A 83 3.37 -9.59 -0.96
N ASN A 84 3.31 -10.78 -1.59
CA ASN A 84 4.37 -11.77 -1.48
C ASN A 84 5.71 -11.28 -2.07
N ILE A 85 5.69 -10.54 -3.18
CA ILE A 85 6.91 -9.91 -3.71
C ILE A 85 7.53 -8.96 -2.67
N LEU A 86 6.71 -8.18 -1.98
CA LEU A 86 7.17 -7.29 -0.91
C LEU A 86 7.72 -8.07 0.29
N LYS A 87 7.03 -9.12 0.71
CA LYS A 87 7.51 -9.99 1.78
C LYS A 87 8.89 -10.56 1.46
N GLN A 88 9.04 -11.14 0.26
CA GLN A 88 10.33 -11.67 -0.16
C GLN A 88 11.40 -10.59 -0.29
N TYR A 89 11.02 -9.37 -0.66
CA TYR A 89 11.95 -8.24 -0.65
C TYR A 89 12.44 -7.92 0.76
N VAL A 90 11.54 -7.80 1.73
CA VAL A 90 11.88 -7.51 3.14
C VAL A 90 12.79 -8.60 3.70
N ASP A 91 12.48 -9.85 3.43
CA ASP A 91 13.26 -11.02 3.91
C ASP A 91 14.59 -11.22 3.18
N GLY A 92 14.87 -10.49 2.10
CA GLY A 92 16.04 -10.75 1.24
C GLY A 92 15.95 -12.09 0.50
N GLY A 93 14.74 -12.59 0.31
CA GLY A 93 14.44 -13.88 -0.34
C GLY A 93 14.39 -13.80 -1.87
N SER A 94 13.53 -14.61 -2.47
CA SER A 94 13.36 -14.67 -3.93
C SER A 94 11.91 -14.96 -4.30
N VAL A 95 11.47 -14.45 -5.44
CA VAL A 95 10.19 -14.82 -6.05
C VAL A 95 10.42 -15.52 -7.39
N THR A 96 9.63 -16.55 -7.65
CA THR A 96 9.60 -17.21 -8.96
C THR A 96 8.23 -17.02 -9.59
N LEU A 97 8.20 -16.35 -10.73
CA LEU A 97 6.99 -16.00 -11.46
C LEU A 97 7.09 -16.61 -12.87
N SER A 98 6.26 -17.60 -13.15
CA SER A 98 6.27 -18.31 -14.45
C SER A 98 7.67 -18.77 -14.90
N GLY A 99 8.43 -19.38 -13.98
CA GLY A 99 9.78 -19.88 -14.24
C GLY A 99 10.91 -18.83 -14.21
N MET A 100 10.58 -17.56 -14.04
CA MET A 100 11.56 -16.48 -13.91
C MET A 100 11.77 -16.11 -12.45
N THR A 101 13.00 -16.26 -11.95
CA THR A 101 13.34 -15.96 -10.57
C THR A 101 13.97 -14.58 -10.43
N VAL A 102 13.47 -13.79 -9.47
CA VAL A 102 14.06 -12.52 -9.03
C VAL A 102 14.49 -12.70 -7.58
N SER A 103 15.79 -12.60 -7.31
CA SER A 103 16.35 -12.65 -5.96
C SER A 103 16.58 -11.26 -5.44
N PHE A 104 16.22 -11.02 -4.19
CA PHE A 104 16.44 -9.78 -3.44
C PHE A 104 17.66 -9.85 -2.52
N LYS A 105 18.35 -10.98 -2.50
CA LYS A 105 19.58 -11.12 -1.72
C LYS A 105 20.53 -9.97 -2.08
N ASP A 106 21.04 -9.29 -1.08
CA ASP A 106 21.92 -8.11 -1.21
C ASP A 106 21.31 -6.94 -2.00
N SER A 107 19.98 -6.94 -2.20
CA SER A 107 19.24 -5.92 -2.95
C SER A 107 17.92 -5.55 -2.24
N ASN A 108 17.95 -5.41 -0.91
CA ASN A 108 16.84 -5.02 -0.05
C ASN A 108 17.22 -3.92 0.95
N SER A 109 18.22 -3.09 0.59
CA SER A 109 18.70 -2.01 1.46
C SER A 109 17.80 -0.77 1.49
N ALA A 110 16.96 -0.56 0.47
CA ALA A 110 16.02 0.55 0.47
C ALA A 110 14.83 0.24 1.39
N LYS A 111 14.49 1.19 2.26
CA LYS A 111 13.43 1.01 3.25
C LYS A 111 12.05 1.28 2.64
N ILE A 112 11.09 0.38 2.82
CA ILE A 112 9.69 0.65 2.49
C ILE A 112 9.08 1.47 3.62
N TYR A 113 8.58 2.67 3.30
CA TYR A 113 7.95 3.54 4.29
C TYR A 113 6.48 3.18 4.49
N ALA A 114 5.72 3.02 3.42
CA ALA A 114 4.33 2.57 3.46
C ALA A 114 3.82 2.13 2.08
N ALA A 115 2.76 1.33 2.10
CA ALA A 115 1.86 1.05 0.99
C ALA A 115 0.51 1.74 1.26
N PHE A 116 0.20 2.78 0.49
CA PHE A 116 -1.08 3.48 0.57
C PHE A 116 -2.07 2.87 -0.40
N HIS A 117 -3.31 2.74 0.04
CA HIS A 117 -4.39 2.21 -0.78
C HIS A 117 -5.73 2.89 -0.51
N GLY A 118 -6.66 2.74 -1.44
CA GLY A 118 -8.05 3.11 -1.31
C GLY A 118 -8.94 1.90 -1.06
N HIS A 119 -10.04 1.78 -1.79
CA HIS A 119 -11.01 0.70 -1.84
C HIS A 119 -11.81 0.47 -0.57
N THR A 120 -11.22 0.41 0.59
CA THR A 120 -11.88 0.12 1.87
C THR A 120 -12.71 1.28 2.40
N HIS A 121 -12.61 2.47 1.80
CA HIS A 121 -13.38 3.68 2.10
C HIS A 121 -13.27 4.17 3.56
N ASN A 122 -12.26 3.74 4.26
CA ASN A 122 -11.98 4.12 5.64
C ASN A 122 -10.54 4.62 5.77
N PHE A 123 -10.21 5.21 6.89
CA PHE A 123 -8.82 5.42 7.27
C PHE A 123 -8.39 4.26 8.19
N ALA A 124 -7.35 3.58 7.80
CA ALA A 124 -6.82 2.47 8.57
C ALA A 124 -5.29 2.41 8.47
N VAL A 125 -4.66 1.99 9.55
CA VAL A 125 -3.22 1.72 9.60
C VAL A 125 -3.02 0.30 10.11
N ALA A 126 -2.36 -0.52 9.32
CA ALA A 126 -2.02 -1.90 9.67
C ALA A 126 -0.67 -2.29 9.09
N LYS A 127 -0.17 -3.46 9.43
CA LYS A 127 0.92 -4.11 8.70
C LYS A 127 0.33 -4.95 7.55
N LEU A 128 1.10 -5.09 6.49
CA LEU A 128 0.77 -6.05 5.44
C LEU A 128 0.89 -7.48 6.00
N SER A 129 -0.02 -8.34 5.56
CA SER A 129 -0.02 -9.76 5.92
C SER A 129 0.47 -10.62 4.76
N ASP A 130 1.21 -11.68 5.06
CA ASP A 130 1.48 -12.75 4.11
C ASP A 130 0.28 -13.67 4.01
N VAL A 131 -0.61 -13.33 3.08
CA VAL A 131 -1.85 -14.07 2.85
C VAL A 131 -1.66 -15.40 2.10
N GLN A 132 -0.44 -15.73 1.71
CA GLN A 132 -0.11 -17.05 1.19
C GLN A 132 0.20 -18.05 2.30
N ASP A 133 0.55 -17.53 3.47
CA ASP A 133 0.69 -18.31 4.68
C ASP A 133 -0.69 -18.58 5.30
N SER A 134 -0.93 -19.81 5.75
CA SER A 134 -2.17 -20.21 6.41
C SER A 134 -2.44 -19.45 7.73
N GLY A 135 -1.44 -18.77 8.26
CA GLY A 135 -1.50 -17.97 9.49
C GLY A 135 -1.68 -16.47 9.27
N ASN A 136 -1.72 -15.97 8.02
CA ASN A 136 -1.73 -14.54 7.71
C ASN A 136 -0.67 -13.77 8.51
N THR A 137 0.58 -14.21 8.44
CA THR A 137 1.66 -13.59 9.22
C THR A 137 1.95 -12.18 8.74
N GLU A 138 1.84 -11.22 9.64
CA GLU A 138 2.19 -9.82 9.38
C GLU A 138 3.70 -9.65 9.16
N PHE A 139 4.08 -8.69 8.34
CA PHE A 139 5.46 -8.30 8.13
C PHE A 139 5.64 -6.77 8.12
N ASP A 140 6.84 -6.29 8.35
CA ASP A 140 7.13 -4.89 8.67
C ASP A 140 7.02 -3.93 7.47
N VAL A 141 5.85 -3.91 6.83
CA VAL A 141 5.46 -2.90 5.85
C VAL A 141 4.11 -2.33 6.25
N LEU A 142 4.05 -1.02 6.47
CA LEU A 142 2.78 -0.34 6.75
C LEU A 142 1.84 -0.40 5.55
N ARG A 143 0.61 -0.77 5.83
CA ARG A 143 -0.55 -0.60 4.98
C ARG A 143 -1.39 0.55 5.52
N ILE A 144 -1.59 1.58 4.71
CA ILE A 144 -2.36 2.77 5.09
C ILE A 144 -3.52 2.92 4.13
N ALA A 145 -4.74 2.74 4.62
CA ALA A 145 -5.96 3.04 3.89
C ALA A 145 -6.23 4.54 3.91
N THR A 146 -6.61 5.09 2.77
CA THR A 146 -7.01 6.50 2.66
C THR A 146 -8.53 6.61 2.68
N PRO A 147 -9.09 7.64 3.33
CA PRO A 147 -10.53 7.81 3.43
C PRO A 147 -11.16 8.07 2.05
N ASN A 148 -12.43 7.73 1.95
CA ASN A 148 -13.26 8.05 0.80
C ASN A 148 -13.53 9.56 0.72
N MET A 149 -13.34 10.16 -0.46
CA MET A 149 -13.69 11.55 -0.74
C MET A 149 -15.17 11.75 -1.06
N CYS A 150 -15.97 10.69 -1.16
CA CYS A 150 -17.35 10.77 -1.63
C CYS A 150 -18.34 10.57 -0.48
N TYR A 151 -19.14 11.62 -0.20
CA TYR A 151 -20.25 11.52 0.76
C TYR A 151 -21.30 10.52 0.32
N PHE A 152 -21.66 10.53 -0.96
CA PHE A 152 -22.74 9.75 -1.52
C PHE A 152 -22.58 8.24 -1.25
N TYR A 153 -21.37 7.75 -1.39
CA TYR A 153 -21.08 6.35 -1.12
C TYR A 153 -21.32 5.97 0.35
N ASN A 154 -20.87 6.82 1.27
CA ASN A 154 -21.06 6.57 2.71
C ASN A 154 -22.54 6.61 3.12
N ASN A 155 -23.35 7.42 2.41
CA ASN A 155 -24.77 7.55 2.73
C ASN A 155 -25.63 6.41 2.16
N GLU A 156 -25.25 5.83 1.03
CA GLU A 156 -25.94 4.68 0.45
C GLU A 156 -25.71 3.38 1.23
N LEU A 157 -24.56 3.27 1.84
CA LEU A 157 -24.18 2.06 2.58
C LEU A 157 -24.56 2.10 4.07
N GLY A 158 -25.04 3.24 4.55
CA GLY A 158 -25.48 3.45 5.93
C GLY A 158 -24.50 4.30 6.75
N ALA A 159 -25.03 5.04 7.72
CA ALA A 159 -24.33 6.05 8.49
C ALA A 159 -23.09 5.55 9.28
N ASN A 160 -22.86 4.25 9.30
CA ASN A 160 -21.74 3.63 9.99
C ASN A 160 -20.63 3.13 9.06
N GLU A 161 -20.78 3.31 7.77
CA GLU A 161 -19.89 2.70 6.80
C GLU A 161 -18.69 3.56 6.39
N GLY A 162 -18.69 4.80 6.81
CA GLY A 162 -17.47 5.58 6.94
C GLY A 162 -16.76 5.33 8.26
N ALA A 163 -17.37 4.48 9.09
CA ALA A 163 -16.79 4.05 10.33
C ALA A 163 -15.76 2.97 10.06
N ASP A 164 -14.55 3.25 10.37
CA ASP A 164 -13.50 2.29 10.34
C ASP A 164 -13.73 1.24 11.43
N SER A 165 -14.31 0.12 11.04
CA SER A 165 -14.46 -1.03 11.92
C SER A 165 -13.23 -1.93 11.94
N ASN A 166 -12.29 -1.72 11.01
CA ASN A 166 -11.21 -2.67 10.76
C ASN A 166 -9.82 -2.03 10.73
N GLY A 167 -9.72 -0.76 10.95
CA GLY A 167 -8.46 -0.05 10.90
C GLY A 167 -7.66 -0.22 12.14
N ILE A 168 -6.92 -1.27 12.20
CA ILE A 168 -6.24 -1.51 13.41
C ILE A 168 -4.84 -1.99 13.20
N GLU A 169 -3.97 -1.13 13.05
CA GLU A 169 -2.77 -1.38 13.74
C GLU A 169 -2.67 -0.47 14.93
N TYR A 170 -1.99 -0.90 15.92
CA TYR A 170 -1.79 -0.12 17.15
C TYR A 170 -3.09 0.19 17.92
N GLY A 171 -4.16 -0.58 17.67
CA GLY A 171 -5.40 -0.47 18.44
C GLY A 171 -6.25 0.75 18.09
N GLU A 172 -5.96 1.45 17.01
CA GLU A 172 -6.76 2.60 16.59
C GLU A 172 -7.89 2.20 15.65
N THR A 173 -9.11 2.29 16.15
CA THR A 173 -10.33 2.29 15.32
C THR A 173 -10.79 3.72 15.15
N THR A 174 -10.86 4.20 13.91
CA THR A 174 -11.37 5.55 13.65
C THR A 174 -12.74 5.48 13.05
N THR A 175 -13.67 6.06 13.76
CA THR A 175 -15.02 6.29 13.28
C THR A 175 -15.21 7.78 13.05
N TYR A 176 -15.55 8.19 11.83
CA TYR A 176 -15.99 9.54 11.58
C TYR A 176 -17.19 9.54 10.65
N ALA A 177 -18.23 10.26 11.05
CA ALA A 177 -19.39 10.51 10.22
C ALA A 177 -19.12 11.70 9.31
N LYS A 178 -19.63 11.64 8.09
CA LYS A 178 -19.63 12.78 7.18
C LYS A 178 -20.96 13.51 7.25
N THR A 179 -20.88 14.83 7.16
CA THR A 179 -22.07 15.71 7.11
C THR A 179 -22.20 16.27 5.72
N HIS A 180 -23.35 16.01 5.07
CA HIS A 180 -23.63 16.46 3.72
C HIS A 180 -23.54 18.00 3.59
N ASP A 181 -23.10 18.49 2.42
CA ASP A 181 -22.91 19.89 2.11
C ASP A 181 -21.90 20.62 3.03
N THR A 182 -20.98 19.89 3.63
CA THR A 182 -19.89 20.42 4.45
C THR A 182 -18.52 20.02 3.90
N ALA A 183 -17.46 20.47 4.55
CA ALA A 183 -16.09 20.03 4.21
C ALA A 183 -15.90 18.53 4.29
N ASP A 184 -16.75 17.83 5.05
CA ASP A 184 -16.69 16.38 5.20
C ASP A 184 -16.94 15.63 3.88
N ASP A 185 -17.73 16.21 2.97
CA ASP A 185 -17.99 15.63 1.64
C ASP A 185 -16.70 15.51 0.81
N THR A 186 -15.69 16.33 1.12
CA THR A 186 -14.43 16.39 0.39
C THR A 186 -13.27 15.99 1.31
N SER A 187 -13.45 14.94 2.05
CA SER A 187 -12.40 14.47 2.97
C SER A 187 -11.20 13.91 2.21
N PHE A 188 -10.01 14.33 2.58
CA PHE A 188 -8.76 13.77 2.10
C PHE A 188 -7.66 13.89 3.15
N VAL A 189 -6.58 13.16 2.95
CA VAL A 189 -5.43 13.15 3.84
C VAL A 189 -4.18 13.56 3.08
N VAL A 190 -3.41 14.47 3.64
CA VAL A 190 -2.06 14.80 3.18
C VAL A 190 -1.07 14.08 4.09
N ASN A 191 -0.29 13.16 3.52
CA ASN A 191 0.73 12.42 4.25
C ASN A 191 2.11 13.03 4.03
N VAL A 192 2.77 13.41 5.12
CA VAL A 192 4.16 13.90 5.12
C VAL A 192 5.03 12.82 5.74
N ILE A 193 5.88 12.21 4.93
CA ILE A 193 6.82 11.18 5.37
C ILE A 193 8.09 11.86 5.88
N ASN A 194 8.43 11.63 7.13
CA ASN A 194 9.67 12.09 7.75
C ASN A 194 10.58 10.90 8.12
N PRO A 195 11.48 10.51 7.21
CA PRO A 195 12.33 9.34 7.44
C PRO A 195 13.32 9.50 8.59
N SER A 196 13.72 10.75 8.91
CA SER A 196 14.66 11.02 10.00
C SER A 196 14.04 10.81 11.37
N GLU A 197 12.74 11.02 11.49
CA GLU A 197 11.97 10.74 12.71
C GLU A 197 11.37 9.33 12.71
N GLY A 198 11.40 8.63 11.58
CA GLY A 198 10.73 7.35 11.42
C GLY A 198 9.21 7.48 11.47
N LYS A 199 8.66 8.59 10.95
CA LYS A 199 7.23 8.91 11.09
C LYS A 199 6.58 9.33 9.79
N ILE A 200 5.27 9.12 9.74
CA ILE A 200 4.36 9.69 8.75
C ILE A 200 3.36 10.56 9.52
N HIS A 201 3.32 11.85 9.20
CA HIS A 201 2.31 12.76 9.70
C HIS A 201 1.19 12.86 8.68
N SER A 202 -0.01 12.45 9.06
CA SER A 202 -1.21 12.47 8.25
C SER A 202 -2.09 13.62 8.68
N PHE A 203 -2.26 14.63 7.82
CA PHE A 203 -3.10 15.79 8.05
C PHE A 203 -4.43 15.59 7.35
N CYS A 204 -5.51 15.57 8.11
CA CYS A 204 -6.85 15.32 7.59
C CYS A 204 -7.57 16.62 7.26
N TYR A 205 -8.23 16.65 6.10
CA TYR A 205 -9.19 17.69 5.75
C TYR A 205 -10.60 17.07 5.65
N GLY A 206 -11.58 17.71 6.25
CA GLY A 206 -12.94 17.19 6.33
C GLY A 206 -13.14 16.24 7.49
N ALA A 207 -13.87 15.14 7.25
CA ALA A 207 -14.12 14.13 8.28
C ALA A 207 -12.86 13.35 8.61
N GLY A 208 -12.57 13.23 9.89
CA GLY A 208 -11.40 12.55 10.44
C GLY A 208 -10.56 13.44 11.35
N TYR A 209 -9.31 13.05 11.59
CA TYR A 209 -8.37 13.81 12.41
C TYR A 209 -6.91 13.58 11.99
N ASP A 210 -6.05 14.50 12.38
CA ASP A 210 -4.61 14.40 12.15
C ASP A 210 -4.01 13.24 12.94
N ARG A 211 -2.98 12.59 12.36
CA ARG A 211 -2.32 11.43 12.95
C ARG A 211 -0.82 11.44 12.77
N GLU A 212 -0.17 10.78 13.69
CA GLU A 212 1.24 10.44 13.61
C GLU A 212 1.39 8.92 13.62
N ILE A 213 1.99 8.38 12.56
CA ILE A 213 2.16 6.95 12.36
C ILE A 213 3.65 6.64 12.41
N THR A 214 4.05 5.70 13.25
CA THR A 214 5.44 5.24 13.32
C THR A 214 5.74 4.25 12.21
N ILE A 215 6.78 4.53 11.43
CA ILE A 215 7.28 3.61 10.40
C ILE A 215 8.07 2.49 11.11
N PRO A 216 7.72 1.22 10.94
CA PRO A 216 8.45 0.11 11.54
C PRO A 216 9.94 0.22 11.25
N SER A 217 10.77 0.04 12.27
CA SER A 217 12.19 -0.21 12.05
C SER A 217 12.30 -1.57 11.36
N SER A 218 12.80 -1.60 10.13
CA SER A 218 13.19 -2.88 9.50
C SER A 218 14.12 -3.62 10.47
N GLY A 219 13.73 -4.81 10.89
CA GLY A 219 14.22 -5.55 12.03
C GLY A 219 15.71 -5.42 12.33
N GLU A 220 15.98 -5.17 13.61
CA GLU A 220 17.22 -5.60 14.25
C GLU A 220 17.18 -7.10 14.51
#